data_c807c084a27ad6e765b77b58dbaca11c
#
_entry.id   c807c084a27ad6e765b77b58dbaca11c
#
_cell.length_a   1.000
_cell.length_b   1.000
_cell.length_c   1.000
_cell.angle_alpha   90.00
_cell.angle_beta   90.00
_cell.angle_gamma   90.00
#
_symmetry.space_group_name_H-M   'P 1'
#
loop_
_entity.id
_entity.type
_entity.pdbx_description
1 polymer ?
#
loop_
_entity_poly.entity_id
_entity_poly.type
_entity_poly.pdbx_seq_one_letter_code
_entity_poly.pdbx_strand_id
1 'polypeptide(L)'
;FKTIAPIKKGTKFKMEIKNAVECYIYIFTPDQAGSKSIVLFPYKPIHSAYCGITGYRLFPRKESIMADDAGNKEIMAVVVSKSELDYNALNTAINNSNQPNFAAKVNEAVAGNALKNVKYTASADGKINFNASVQNSNNVVATIVEMDKQ
;
A
#
# COMPACT_ATOMS: atom_id res chain seq x y z
N PHE A 1 -9.24 -1.83 5.02
CA PHE A 1 -9.12 -3.13 5.72
C PHE A 1 -8.40 -2.96 7.05
N LYS A 2 -8.78 -3.75 8.02
CA LYS A 2 -8.13 -3.81 9.32
C LYS A 2 -7.58 -5.20 9.58
N THR A 3 -6.49 -5.28 10.32
CA THR A 3 -6.02 -6.57 10.86
C THR A 3 -7.02 -7.15 11.86
N ILE A 4 -7.04 -8.47 11.94
CA ILE A 4 -7.97 -9.20 12.83
C ILE A 4 -7.68 -8.93 14.31
N ALA A 5 -6.40 -8.74 14.64
CA ALA A 5 -5.96 -8.45 15.99
C ALA A 5 -4.98 -7.28 16.02
N PRO A 6 -4.93 -6.52 17.13
CA PRO A 6 -3.95 -5.46 17.26
C PRO A 6 -2.54 -6.02 17.37
N ILE A 7 -1.57 -5.24 16.89
CA ILE A 7 -0.16 -5.54 16.99
C ILE A 7 0.46 -4.83 18.20
N LYS A 8 1.32 -5.52 18.92
CA LYS A 8 2.02 -4.91 20.04
C LYS A 8 3.07 -3.91 19.53
N LYS A 9 3.16 -2.72 20.15
CA LYS A 9 4.21 -1.75 19.89
C LYS A 9 5.59 -2.39 20.05
N GLY A 10 6.51 -2.06 19.15
CA GLY A 10 7.82 -2.69 19.07
C GLY A 10 7.86 -4.02 18.29
N THR A 11 6.72 -4.57 17.92
CA THR A 11 6.68 -5.80 17.11
C THR A 11 7.20 -5.54 15.72
N LYS A 12 8.09 -6.41 15.26
CA LYS A 12 8.60 -6.43 13.88
C LYS A 12 7.73 -7.34 13.04
N PHE A 13 7.35 -6.88 11.85
CA PHE A 13 6.51 -7.65 10.94
C PHE A 13 6.93 -7.47 9.49
N LYS A 14 6.40 -8.31 8.64
CA LYS A 14 6.55 -8.23 7.19
C LYS A 14 5.18 -8.42 6.53
N MET A 15 5.04 -7.87 5.34
CA MET A 15 3.87 -8.07 4.50
C MET A 15 4.23 -9.00 3.34
N GLU A 16 3.40 -9.97 3.06
CA GLU A 16 3.49 -10.79 1.86
C GLU A 16 2.49 -10.30 0.82
N ILE A 17 2.98 -10.06 -0.37
CA ILE A 17 2.14 -9.68 -1.52
C ILE A 17 2.33 -10.73 -2.60
N LYS A 18 1.24 -11.33 -3.05
CA LYS A 18 1.20 -12.26 -4.18
C LYS A 18 0.50 -11.63 -5.37
N ASN A 19 1.02 -11.87 -6.55
CA ASN A 19 0.43 -11.40 -7.80
C ASN A 19 0.35 -12.55 -8.82
N ALA A 20 -0.74 -12.58 -9.56
CA ALA A 20 -0.98 -13.56 -10.64
C ALA A 20 -0.60 -13.01 -12.01
N VAL A 21 -0.36 -11.73 -12.13
CA VAL A 21 0.04 -11.02 -13.35
C VAL A 21 1.18 -10.07 -13.06
N GLU A 22 1.96 -9.75 -14.09
CA GLU A 22 2.97 -8.69 -13.97
C GLU A 22 2.35 -7.37 -13.54
N CYS A 23 2.96 -6.71 -12.58
CA CYS A 23 2.50 -5.43 -12.06
C CYS A 23 3.64 -4.66 -11.40
N TYR A 24 3.36 -3.43 -11.05
CA TYR A 24 4.20 -2.57 -10.24
C TYR A 24 3.56 -2.37 -8.89
N ILE A 25 4.34 -2.44 -7.83
CA ILE A 25 3.85 -2.32 -6.45
C ILE A 25 4.55 -1.16 -5.77
N TYR A 26 3.76 -0.30 -5.14
CA TYR A 26 4.22 0.85 -4.37
C TYR A 26 3.55 0.83 -3.01
N ILE A 27 4.27 1.22 -1.97
CA ILE A 27 3.71 1.28 -0.62
C ILE A 27 4.01 2.65 -0.03
N PHE A 28 2.96 3.30 0.47
CA PHE A 28 3.02 4.59 1.14
C PHE A 28 2.50 4.45 2.56
N THR A 29 3.01 5.26 3.45
CA THR A 29 2.57 5.31 4.85
C THR A 29 2.64 6.74 5.35
N PRO A 30 1.81 7.14 6.31
CA PRO A 30 2.03 8.39 7.03
C PRO A 30 3.36 8.37 7.79
N ASP A 31 4.00 9.52 7.93
CA ASP A 31 5.13 9.67 8.83
C ASP A 31 4.69 9.52 10.30
N GLN A 32 5.65 9.45 11.22
CA GLN A 32 5.34 9.30 12.66
C GLN A 32 4.45 10.42 13.21
N ALA A 33 4.57 11.63 12.70
CA ALA A 33 3.70 12.74 13.07
C ALA A 33 2.30 12.66 12.45
N GLY A 34 2.07 11.76 11.49
CA GLY A 34 0.83 11.61 10.78
C GLY A 34 0.51 12.77 9.82
N SER A 35 1.50 13.63 9.56
CA SER A 35 1.30 14.87 8.79
C SER A 35 1.64 14.73 7.32
N LYS A 36 2.55 13.82 6.97
CA LYS A 36 3.05 13.63 5.60
C LYS A 36 3.03 12.17 5.21
N SER A 37 2.78 11.91 3.93
CA SER A 37 3.01 10.62 3.30
C SER A 37 4.48 10.45 2.97
N ILE A 38 5.02 9.27 3.24
CA ILE A 38 6.34 8.84 2.82
C ILE A 38 6.25 7.60 1.95
N VAL A 39 7.20 7.44 1.04
CA VAL A 39 7.34 6.24 0.22
C VAL A 39 8.04 5.17 1.05
N LEU A 40 7.30 4.14 1.42
CA LEU A 40 7.86 3.01 2.15
C LEU A 40 8.51 2.01 1.19
N PHE A 41 7.96 1.88 -0.03
CA PHE A 41 8.54 1.07 -1.10
C PHE A 41 8.16 1.62 -2.49
N PRO A 42 9.11 1.70 -3.45
CA PRO A 42 10.54 1.48 -3.30
C PRO A 42 11.21 2.60 -2.48
N TYR A 43 12.00 2.24 -1.48
CA TYR A 43 12.63 3.23 -0.59
C TYR A 43 14.03 3.67 -1.03
N LYS A 44 14.59 3.01 -2.04
CA LYS A 44 15.86 3.38 -2.68
C LYS A 44 15.71 3.30 -4.19
N PRO A 45 16.40 4.17 -4.95
CA PRO A 45 16.34 4.15 -6.41
C PRO A 45 16.76 2.82 -7.05
N ILE A 46 17.57 2.02 -6.35
CA ILE A 46 18.00 0.70 -6.80
C ILE A 46 16.92 -0.39 -6.66
N HIS A 47 15.85 -0.13 -5.94
CA HIS A 47 14.74 -1.05 -5.79
C HIS A 47 13.73 -0.85 -6.91
N SER A 48 13.38 -1.93 -7.59
CA SER A 48 12.34 -1.92 -8.61
C SER A 48 10.97 -2.17 -8.01
N ALA A 49 10.00 -1.38 -8.42
CA ALA A 49 8.59 -1.62 -8.12
C ALA A 49 8.02 -2.79 -8.93
N TYR A 50 8.68 -3.19 -10.02
CA TYR A 50 8.24 -4.27 -10.90
C TYR A 50 8.17 -5.61 -10.17
N CYS A 51 7.08 -6.33 -10.37
CA CYS A 51 6.84 -7.66 -9.86
C CYS A 51 6.39 -8.57 -11.01
N GLY A 52 7.22 -9.57 -11.33
CA GLY A 52 6.93 -10.55 -12.39
C GLY A 52 5.80 -11.51 -12.03
N ILE A 53 5.37 -12.33 -13.00
CA ILE A 53 4.19 -13.22 -12.88
C ILE A 53 4.30 -14.25 -11.76
N THR A 54 5.50 -14.64 -11.38
CA THR A 54 5.70 -15.90 -10.64
C THR A 54 5.76 -15.76 -9.15
N GLY A 55 5.25 -14.75 -8.61
CA GLY A 55 5.72 -14.81 -7.30
C GLY A 55 4.89 -14.25 -6.21
N TYR A 56 5.50 -14.30 -5.14
CA TYR A 56 5.22 -13.51 -3.99
C TYR A 56 6.42 -12.60 -3.72
N ARG A 57 6.15 -11.48 -3.12
CA ARG A 57 7.15 -10.58 -2.60
C ARG A 57 6.96 -10.42 -1.11
N LEU A 58 8.01 -10.69 -0.36
CA LEU A 58 8.04 -10.38 1.07
C LEU A 58 8.56 -8.96 1.24
N PHE A 59 7.78 -8.15 1.90
CA PHE A 59 8.09 -6.73 2.09
C PHE A 59 8.22 -6.37 3.58
N PRO A 60 9.29 -5.72 4.00
CA PRO A 60 10.58 -5.57 3.30
C PRO A 60 11.29 -6.89 3.14
N ARG A 61 12.18 -7.01 2.13
CA ARG A 61 12.84 -8.29 1.85
C ARG A 61 13.84 -8.69 2.92
N LYS A 62 14.74 -7.79 3.29
CA LYS A 62 15.82 -8.06 4.25
C LYS A 62 15.48 -7.58 5.66
N GLU A 63 14.96 -6.39 5.78
CA GLU A 63 14.58 -5.76 7.03
C GLU A 63 13.16 -6.12 7.45
N SER A 64 12.67 -5.55 8.54
CA SER A 64 11.28 -5.68 8.98
C SER A 64 10.72 -4.29 9.25
N ILE A 65 9.42 -4.14 9.06
CA ILE A 65 8.69 -2.96 9.55
C ILE A 65 8.52 -3.15 11.05
N MET A 66 8.66 -2.09 11.80
CA MET A 66 8.41 -2.10 13.24
C MET A 66 7.19 -1.23 13.55
N ALA A 67 6.25 -1.80 14.29
CA ALA A 67 5.17 -1.03 14.86
C ALA A 67 5.76 -0.06 15.88
N ASP A 68 5.84 1.22 15.55
CA ASP A 68 6.45 2.23 16.39
C ASP A 68 5.58 2.60 17.61
N ASP A 69 6.10 3.46 18.48
CA ASP A 69 5.38 3.91 19.68
C ASP A 69 4.42 5.07 19.40
N ALA A 70 4.49 5.67 18.20
CA ALA A 70 3.68 6.82 17.85
C ALA A 70 2.23 6.40 17.49
N GLY A 71 1.26 7.03 18.12
CA GLY A 71 -0.14 6.79 17.86
C GLY A 71 -0.63 5.38 18.21
N ASN A 72 -1.82 5.05 17.73
CA ASN A 72 -2.51 3.78 18.04
C ASN A 72 -2.74 2.92 16.79
N LYS A 73 -2.23 3.32 15.63
CA LYS A 73 -2.41 2.62 14.37
C LYS A 73 -1.17 2.71 13.49
N GLU A 74 -0.92 1.66 12.76
CA GLU A 74 -0.11 1.68 11.54
C GLU A 74 -1.05 1.69 10.35
N ILE A 75 -0.77 2.53 9.35
CA ILE A 75 -1.56 2.64 8.13
C ILE A 75 -0.64 2.51 6.94
N MET A 76 -0.99 1.65 6.00
CA MET A 76 -0.26 1.49 4.75
C MET A 76 -1.21 1.52 3.57
N ALA A 77 -0.80 2.20 2.51
CA ALA A 77 -1.45 2.15 1.21
C ALA A 77 -0.61 1.29 0.28
N VAL A 78 -1.15 0.17 -0.15
CA VAL A 78 -0.55 -0.69 -1.18
C VAL A 78 -1.16 -0.32 -2.52
N VAL A 79 -0.36 0.27 -3.39
CA VAL A 79 -0.77 0.69 -4.74
C VAL A 79 -0.21 -0.28 -5.75
N VAL A 80 -1.09 -0.91 -6.50
CA VAL A 80 -0.74 -1.87 -7.56
C VAL A 80 -1.13 -1.28 -8.90
N SER A 81 -0.21 -1.29 -9.86
CA SER A 81 -0.45 -0.76 -11.20
C SER A 81 0.06 -1.71 -12.27
N LYS A 82 -0.65 -1.75 -13.41
CA LYS A 82 -0.18 -2.46 -14.61
C LYS A 82 0.89 -1.69 -15.37
N SER A 83 1.00 -0.39 -15.15
CA SER A 83 2.01 0.48 -15.74
C SER A 83 2.90 1.05 -14.65
N GLU A 84 4.15 1.33 -15.00
CA GLU A 84 5.05 2.02 -14.09
C GLU A 84 4.51 3.42 -13.75
N LEU A 85 4.56 3.77 -12.48
CA LEU A 85 4.15 5.08 -11.97
C LEU A 85 5.37 5.84 -11.47
N ASP A 86 5.34 7.16 -11.63
CA ASP A 86 6.24 8.04 -10.89
C ASP A 86 5.78 8.12 -9.43
N TYR A 87 6.39 7.30 -8.59
CA TYR A 87 6.01 7.21 -7.18
C TYR A 87 6.35 8.48 -6.38
N ASN A 88 7.33 9.26 -6.81
CA ASN A 88 7.63 10.55 -6.19
C ASN A 88 6.55 11.58 -6.50
N ALA A 89 6.11 11.64 -7.76
CA ALA A 89 4.98 12.48 -8.15
C ALA A 89 3.70 12.06 -7.43
N LEU A 90 3.45 10.76 -7.30
CA LEU A 90 2.30 10.24 -6.57
C LEU A 90 2.34 10.61 -5.09
N ASN A 91 3.50 10.45 -4.44
CA ASN A 91 3.68 10.87 -3.04
C ASN A 91 3.47 12.37 -2.85
N THR A 92 3.94 13.17 -3.78
CA THR A 92 3.71 14.63 -3.79
C THR A 92 2.21 14.95 -3.92
N ALA A 93 1.50 14.24 -4.78
CA ALA A 93 0.04 14.41 -4.94
C ALA A 93 -0.71 14.05 -3.66
N ILE A 94 -0.32 12.97 -2.97
CA ILE A 94 -0.89 12.60 -1.68
C ILE A 94 -0.66 13.71 -0.65
N ASN A 95 0.55 14.25 -0.59
CA ASN A 95 0.90 15.32 0.35
C ASN A 95 0.21 16.65 0.06
N ASN A 96 -0.08 16.94 -1.20
CA ASN A 96 -0.78 18.17 -1.61
C ASN A 96 -2.31 18.07 -1.51
N SER A 97 -2.84 16.89 -1.25
CA SER A 97 -4.28 16.69 -1.12
C SER A 97 -4.83 17.37 0.15
N ASN A 98 -5.97 18.01 0.01
CA ASN A 98 -6.71 18.64 1.11
C ASN A 98 -7.71 17.68 1.79
N GLN A 99 -7.71 16.42 1.42
CA GLN A 99 -8.61 15.43 2.00
C GLN A 99 -8.32 15.22 3.50
N PRO A 100 -9.33 14.85 4.31
CA PRO A 100 -9.22 14.86 5.76
C PRO A 100 -8.34 13.76 6.36
N ASN A 101 -8.10 12.69 5.62
CA ASN A 101 -7.32 11.56 6.14
C ASN A 101 -6.45 10.93 5.05
N PHE A 102 -5.48 10.14 5.46
CA PHE A 102 -4.52 9.50 4.57
C PHE A 102 -5.17 8.64 3.48
N ALA A 103 -6.17 7.83 3.83
CA ALA A 103 -6.86 6.98 2.86
C ALA A 103 -7.55 7.81 1.76
N ALA A 104 -8.23 8.88 2.14
CA ALA A 104 -8.88 9.78 1.18
C ALA A 104 -7.87 10.51 0.29
N LYS A 105 -6.73 10.93 0.84
CA LYS A 105 -5.63 11.53 0.08
C LYS A 105 -5.06 10.58 -0.97
N VAL A 106 -4.81 9.33 -0.60
CA VAL A 106 -4.33 8.30 -1.52
C VAL A 106 -5.34 8.04 -2.62
N ASN A 107 -6.61 7.86 -2.28
CA ASN A 107 -7.67 7.62 -3.25
C ASN A 107 -7.83 8.78 -4.24
N GLU A 108 -7.72 10.03 -3.77
CA GLU A 108 -7.73 11.19 -4.65
C GLU A 108 -6.53 11.19 -5.60
N ALA A 109 -5.34 10.89 -5.10
CA ALA A 109 -4.12 10.89 -5.91
C ALA A 109 -4.13 9.85 -7.03
N VAL A 110 -4.81 8.70 -6.85
CA VAL A 110 -4.91 7.65 -7.87
C VAL A 110 -6.20 7.71 -8.69
N ALA A 111 -7.14 8.59 -8.36
CA ALA A 111 -8.50 8.59 -8.92
C ALA A 111 -8.55 8.64 -10.45
N GLY A 112 -7.62 9.33 -11.10
CA GLY A 112 -7.56 9.44 -12.56
C GLY A 112 -7.32 8.11 -13.29
N ASN A 113 -6.65 7.17 -12.65
CA ASN A 113 -6.28 5.87 -13.21
C ASN A 113 -6.84 4.68 -12.42
N ALA A 114 -7.68 4.94 -11.42
CA ALA A 114 -8.21 3.90 -10.55
C ALA A 114 -9.19 2.98 -11.28
N LEU A 115 -9.02 1.68 -11.06
CA LEU A 115 -9.98 0.67 -11.49
C LEU A 115 -11.29 0.82 -10.70
N LYS A 116 -12.40 0.79 -11.41
CA LYS A 116 -13.74 1.05 -10.82
C LYS A 116 -14.42 -0.20 -10.26
N ASN A 117 -14.12 -1.36 -10.81
CA ASN A 117 -14.83 -2.61 -10.51
C ASN A 117 -13.92 -3.62 -9.79
N VAL A 118 -13.25 -3.17 -8.74
CA VAL A 118 -12.40 -4.04 -7.94
C VAL A 118 -13.24 -4.85 -6.97
N LYS A 119 -13.13 -6.17 -7.04
CA LYS A 119 -13.78 -7.08 -6.11
C LYS A 119 -12.77 -7.54 -5.07
N TYR A 120 -13.04 -7.21 -3.83
CA TYR A 120 -12.24 -7.65 -2.69
C TYR A 120 -12.88 -8.82 -1.99
N THR A 121 -12.05 -9.77 -1.57
CA THR A 121 -12.43 -10.83 -0.65
C THR A 121 -11.40 -10.91 0.46
N ALA A 122 -11.86 -10.95 1.70
CA ALA A 122 -11.02 -11.19 2.86
C ALA A 122 -11.31 -12.59 3.40
N SER A 123 -10.28 -13.32 3.77
CA SER A 123 -10.39 -14.66 4.34
C SER A 123 -10.12 -14.65 5.84
N ALA A 124 -10.61 -15.66 6.53
CA ALA A 124 -10.43 -15.80 7.98
C ALA A 124 -8.96 -15.94 8.41
N ASP A 125 -8.08 -16.32 7.49
CA ASP A 125 -6.63 -16.42 7.72
C ASP A 125 -5.88 -15.08 7.54
N GLY A 126 -6.62 -13.97 7.39
CA GLY A 126 -6.05 -12.64 7.32
C GLY A 126 -5.54 -12.21 5.94
N LYS A 127 -5.85 -12.96 4.89
CA LYS A 127 -5.49 -12.57 3.52
C LYS A 127 -6.53 -11.65 2.92
N ILE A 128 -6.06 -10.63 2.22
CA ILE A 128 -6.88 -9.75 1.39
C ILE A 128 -6.60 -10.10 -0.06
N ASN A 129 -7.62 -10.52 -0.79
CA ASN A 129 -7.53 -10.76 -2.22
C ASN A 129 -8.35 -9.72 -2.97
N PHE A 130 -7.86 -9.29 -4.12
CA PHE A 130 -8.68 -8.54 -5.05
C PHE A 130 -8.57 -9.11 -6.46
N ASN A 131 -9.62 -8.96 -7.21
CA ASN A 131 -9.67 -9.26 -8.63
C ASN A 131 -10.21 -8.04 -9.36
N ALA A 132 -9.52 -7.64 -10.40
CA ALA A 132 -9.89 -6.49 -11.21
C ALA A 132 -9.43 -6.69 -12.64
N SER A 133 -10.22 -6.18 -13.60
CA SER A 133 -9.86 -6.16 -15.00
C SER A 133 -9.43 -4.77 -15.42
N VAL A 134 -8.27 -4.67 -16.06
CA VAL A 134 -7.78 -3.42 -16.63
C VAL A 134 -8.74 -2.96 -17.73
N GLN A 135 -9.15 -1.70 -17.67
CA GLN A 135 -10.04 -1.09 -18.63
C GLN A 135 -9.45 0.24 -19.12
N ASN A 136 -9.05 0.30 -20.39
CA ASN A 136 -8.45 1.50 -21.00
C ASN A 136 -7.22 2.00 -20.17
N SER A 137 -7.25 3.27 -19.77
CA SER A 137 -6.22 3.86 -18.91
C SER A 137 -6.38 3.56 -17.41
N ASN A 138 -7.48 2.93 -17.01
CA ASN A 138 -7.72 2.57 -15.61
C ASN A 138 -7.02 1.25 -15.30
N ASN A 139 -5.93 1.34 -14.57
CA ASN A 139 -5.03 0.22 -14.32
C ASN A 139 -4.40 0.25 -12.92
N VAL A 140 -4.92 1.05 -12.00
CA VAL A 140 -4.39 1.23 -10.65
C VAL A 140 -5.40 0.80 -9.61
N VAL A 141 -4.94 0.05 -8.62
CA VAL A 141 -5.71 -0.32 -7.42
C VAL A 141 -4.94 0.17 -6.19
N ALA A 142 -5.60 0.93 -5.33
CA ALA A 142 -5.07 1.31 -4.02
C ALA A 142 -5.83 0.58 -2.92
N THR A 143 -5.10 -0.14 -2.10
CA THR A 143 -5.65 -0.87 -0.94
C THR A 143 -5.07 -0.29 0.34
N ILE A 144 -5.93 0.16 1.23
CA ILE A 144 -5.53 0.70 2.52
C ILE A 144 -5.63 -0.39 3.58
N VAL A 145 -4.54 -0.61 4.30
CA VAL A 145 -4.46 -1.57 5.41
C VAL A 145 -4.17 -0.82 6.70
N GLU A 146 -5.00 -1.02 7.70
CA GLU A 146 -4.82 -0.47 9.04
C GLU A 146 -4.53 -1.59 10.03
N MET A 147 -3.58 -1.36 10.92
CA MET A 147 -3.29 -2.23 12.05
C MET A 147 -3.41 -1.43 13.32
N ASP A 148 -4.32 -1.83 14.21
CA ASP A 148 -4.40 -1.24 15.54
C ASP A 148 -3.17 -1.66 16.35
N LYS A 149 -2.63 -0.75 17.17
CA LYS A 149 -1.49 -0.98 18.07
C LYS A 149 -1.92 -1.01 19.52
N GLN A 150 -1.29 -1.86 20.32
CA GLN A 150 -1.47 -1.94 21.76
C GLN A 150 -0.13 -1.97 22.52
#